data_16da0f907d602183c6f1417aa379c63a
#
_entry.id   16da0f907d602183c6f1417aa379c63a
#
_cell.length_a   1.000
_cell.length_b   1.000
_cell.length_c   1.000
_cell.angle_alpha   90.00
_cell.angle_beta   90.00
_cell.angle_gamma   90.00
#
_symmetry.space_group_name_H-M   'P 1'
#
loop_
_entity.id
_entity.type
_entity.pdbx_description
1 polymer ?
#
loop_
_entity_poly.entity_id
_entity_poly.type
_entity_poly.pdbx_seq_one_letter_code
_entity_poly.pdbx_strand_id
1 'polypeptide(L)'
;MSQPDRIEFITELVTPLAASLGLAVWGVELGGAARPIARIYVDVLPGAEPAPSEKASNDDLLPQGVTIDQCAELSRLAGLALDVEDPFATNWTLEISSPGLQRPFFKIDQLRNYVGRELEVVLAAPLDTWPGRKKFSGVLAAVAD
;
A
#
# COMPACT_ATOMS: atom_id res chain seq x y z
N MET A 1 20.58 7.65 1.18
CA MET A 1 19.56 6.57 1.12
C MET A 1 18.84 6.65 -0.22
N SER A 2 18.84 5.57 -0.98
CA SER A 2 18.13 5.49 -2.26
C SER A 2 16.62 5.41 -2.04
N GLN A 3 15.84 5.56 -3.11
CA GLN A 3 14.38 5.43 -3.03
C GLN A 3 13.94 4.03 -2.59
N PRO A 4 14.49 2.93 -3.13
CA PRO A 4 14.18 1.59 -2.61
C PRO A 4 14.55 1.41 -1.13
N ASP A 5 15.67 1.96 -0.70
CA ASP A 5 16.09 1.88 0.71
C ASP A 5 15.11 2.61 1.63
N ARG A 6 14.61 3.75 1.20
CA ARG A 6 13.59 4.50 1.95
C ARG A 6 12.28 3.72 2.05
N ILE A 7 11.86 3.08 0.96
CA ILE A 7 10.64 2.26 0.97
C ILE A 7 10.79 1.11 1.95
N GLU A 8 11.92 0.41 1.92
CA GLU A 8 12.19 -0.68 2.86
C GLU A 8 12.21 -0.19 4.31
N PHE A 9 12.92 0.90 4.56
CA PHE A 9 13.02 1.53 5.87
C PHE A 9 11.66 1.91 6.43
N ILE A 10 10.83 2.60 5.64
CA ILE A 10 9.49 3.00 6.04
C ILE A 10 8.62 1.77 6.28
N THR A 11 8.70 0.76 5.42
CA THR A 11 7.95 -0.48 5.55
C THR A 11 8.29 -1.18 6.87
N GLU A 12 9.57 -1.33 7.19
CA GLU A 12 10.02 -1.97 8.42
C GLU A 12 9.59 -1.20 9.67
N LEU A 13 9.65 0.13 9.62
CA LEU A 13 9.27 0.98 10.74
C LEU A 13 7.76 0.94 11.00
N VAL A 14 6.96 0.96 9.94
CA VAL A 14 5.49 1.09 10.04
C VAL A 14 4.81 -0.25 10.26
N THR A 15 5.38 -1.36 9.80
CA THR A 15 4.76 -2.69 9.88
C THR A 15 4.33 -3.06 11.31
N PRO A 16 5.19 -2.93 12.35
CA PRO A 16 4.76 -3.27 13.73
C PRO A 16 3.70 -2.30 14.26
N LEU A 17 3.73 -1.03 13.86
CA LEU A 17 2.71 -0.07 14.25
C LEU A 17 1.37 -0.41 13.64
N ALA A 18 1.34 -0.79 12.37
CA ALA A 18 0.14 -1.24 11.68
C ALA A 18 -0.42 -2.51 12.35
N ALA A 19 0.45 -3.48 12.65
CA ALA A 19 0.04 -4.73 13.31
C ALA A 19 -0.63 -4.48 14.65
N SER A 20 -0.18 -3.49 15.42
CA SER A 20 -0.80 -3.14 16.70
C SER A 20 -2.26 -2.65 16.54
N LEU A 21 -2.64 -2.21 15.36
CA LEU A 21 -3.99 -1.76 15.03
C LEU A 21 -4.79 -2.79 14.22
N GLY A 22 -4.28 -4.01 14.07
CA GLY A 22 -4.91 -5.05 13.26
C GLY A 22 -4.75 -4.85 11.77
N LEU A 23 -3.75 -4.09 11.35
CA LEU A 23 -3.48 -3.77 9.96
C LEU A 23 -2.16 -4.39 9.48
N ALA A 24 -2.10 -4.66 8.19
CA ALA A 24 -0.88 -5.06 7.50
C ALA A 24 -0.50 -3.99 6.46
N VAL A 25 0.79 -3.73 6.31
CA VAL A 25 1.26 -2.84 5.25
C VAL A 25 1.17 -3.59 3.92
N TRP A 26 0.33 -3.10 3.02
CA TRP A 26 0.19 -3.63 1.67
C TRP A 26 1.35 -3.19 0.78
N GLY A 27 1.75 -1.93 0.87
CA GLY A 27 2.86 -1.40 0.13
C GLY A 27 3.11 0.07 0.45
N VAL A 28 4.30 0.54 0.10
CA VAL A 28 4.72 1.92 0.26
C VAL A 28 5.12 2.48 -1.10
N GLU A 29 4.58 3.64 -1.43
CA GLU A 29 4.88 4.35 -2.66
C GLU A 29 5.42 5.72 -2.32
N LEU A 30 6.55 6.09 -2.92
CA LEU A 30 7.13 7.41 -2.78
C LEU A 30 6.88 8.21 -4.05
N GLY A 31 6.40 9.44 -3.87
CA GLY A 31 6.10 10.33 -4.98
C GLY A 31 6.40 11.77 -4.61
N GLY A 32 5.88 12.70 -5.42
CA GLY A 32 6.07 14.12 -5.25
C GLY A 32 7.35 14.64 -5.90
N ALA A 33 7.25 15.74 -6.62
CA ALA A 33 8.40 16.33 -7.32
C ALA A 33 9.17 17.30 -6.41
N ALA A 34 8.49 18.33 -5.92
CA ALA A 34 9.10 19.36 -5.08
C ALA A 34 9.01 19.04 -3.58
N ARG A 35 7.96 18.32 -3.20
CA ARG A 35 7.73 17.91 -1.81
C ARG A 35 7.48 16.41 -1.77
N PRO A 36 8.33 15.64 -1.06
CA PRO A 36 8.15 14.19 -1.00
C PRO A 36 6.81 13.81 -0.38
N ILE A 37 6.19 12.77 -0.94
CA ILE A 37 4.97 12.15 -0.41
C ILE A 37 5.26 10.68 -0.18
N ALA A 38 5.05 10.22 1.05
CA ALA A 38 5.09 8.81 1.39
C ALA A 38 3.65 8.32 1.50
N ARG A 39 3.24 7.45 0.59
CA ARG A 39 1.90 6.85 0.58
C ARG A 39 2.01 5.43 1.04
N ILE A 40 1.32 5.11 2.13
CA ILE A 40 1.30 3.78 2.74
C ILE A 40 -0.07 3.18 2.54
N TYR A 41 -0.12 2.06 1.83
CA TYR A 41 -1.33 1.28 1.64
C TYR A 41 -1.42 0.21 2.71
N VAL A 42 -2.56 0.13 3.39
CA VAL A 42 -2.80 -0.84 4.46
C VAL A 42 -4.05 -1.65 4.19
N ASP A 43 -4.03 -2.88 4.65
CA ASP A 43 -5.16 -3.79 4.57
C ASP A 43 -5.37 -4.43 5.94
N VAL A 44 -6.47 -5.14 6.12
CA VAL A 44 -6.71 -5.88 7.35
C VAL A 44 -5.68 -6.99 7.48
N LEU A 45 -5.09 -7.11 8.67
CA LEU A 45 -4.10 -8.17 8.93
C LEU A 45 -4.80 -9.54 8.78
N PRO A 46 -4.20 -10.50 8.03
CA PRO A 46 -4.77 -11.84 7.91
C PRO A 46 -5.03 -12.48 9.28
N GLY A 47 -6.23 -12.98 9.50
CA GLY A 47 -6.66 -13.55 10.77
C GLY A 47 -7.13 -12.55 11.82
N ALA A 48 -6.97 -11.26 11.59
CA ALA A 48 -7.56 -10.24 12.46
C ALA A 48 -9.05 -10.13 12.18
N GLU A 49 -9.86 -10.12 13.23
CA GLU A 49 -11.26 -9.78 13.07
C GLU A 49 -11.40 -8.30 12.75
N PRO A 50 -12.36 -7.92 11.87
CA PRO A 50 -12.64 -6.50 11.66
C PRO A 50 -12.96 -5.88 13.03
N ALA A 51 -12.39 -4.71 13.30
CA ALA A 51 -12.60 -4.02 14.56
C ALA A 51 -14.12 -3.90 14.83
N PRO A 52 -14.62 -4.41 15.95
CA PRO A 52 -16.04 -4.29 16.28
C PRO A 52 -16.30 -2.81 16.59
N SER A 53 -16.76 -2.07 15.63
CA SER A 53 -17.28 -0.75 15.91
C SER A 53 -18.79 -0.86 16.01
N GLU A 54 -19.30 -0.86 17.23
CA GLU A 54 -20.72 -0.81 17.50
C GLU A 54 -21.39 0.46 16.92
N LYS A 55 -20.61 1.35 16.32
CA LYS A 55 -21.07 2.65 15.84
C LYS A 55 -20.58 2.99 14.42
N ALA A 56 -19.92 2.07 13.71
CA ALA A 56 -19.51 2.37 12.34
C ALA A 56 -20.74 2.32 11.44
N SER A 57 -21.13 3.46 10.92
CA SER A 57 -21.98 3.47 9.74
C SER A 57 -21.21 2.82 8.59
N ASN A 58 -21.90 2.24 7.63
CA ASN A 58 -21.29 1.66 6.45
C ASN A 58 -20.37 2.64 5.71
N ASP A 59 -20.51 3.93 5.97
CA ASP A 59 -19.70 5.00 5.38
C ASP A 59 -18.31 5.12 6.01
N ASP A 60 -18.11 4.56 7.21
CA ASP A 60 -16.80 4.61 7.91
C ASP A 60 -15.86 3.47 7.50
N LEU A 61 -16.37 2.50 6.74
CA LEU A 61 -15.58 1.37 6.28
C LEU A 61 -15.00 1.65 4.90
N LEU A 62 -13.69 1.70 4.83
CA LEU A 62 -13.00 1.67 3.55
C LEU A 62 -13.11 0.27 2.94
N PRO A 63 -12.95 0.13 1.61
CA PRO A 63 -12.90 -1.19 0.99
C PRO A 63 -11.91 -2.10 1.74
N GLN A 64 -12.24 -3.37 1.91
CA GLN A 64 -11.43 -4.39 2.60
C GLN A 64 -11.53 -4.36 4.13
N GLY A 65 -12.47 -3.61 4.71
CA GLY A 65 -12.70 -3.61 6.15
C GLY A 65 -11.76 -2.72 6.98
N VAL A 66 -10.91 -1.93 6.33
CA VAL A 66 -10.09 -0.93 7.02
C VAL A 66 -10.96 0.27 7.35
N THR A 67 -10.88 0.78 8.58
CA THR A 67 -11.66 1.95 9.01
C THR A 67 -10.85 3.23 8.88
N ILE A 68 -11.57 4.36 8.77
CA ILE A 68 -10.94 5.69 8.77
C ILE A 68 -10.21 5.93 10.08
N ASP A 69 -10.77 5.49 11.21
CA ASP A 69 -10.14 5.65 12.52
C ASP A 69 -8.81 4.88 12.63
N GLN A 70 -8.74 3.67 12.06
CA GLN A 70 -7.50 2.90 12.00
C GLN A 70 -6.43 3.64 11.17
N CYS A 71 -6.81 4.19 10.02
CA CYS A 71 -5.89 4.97 9.19
C CYS A 71 -5.42 6.24 9.90
N ALA A 72 -6.32 6.94 10.59
CA ALA A 72 -5.98 8.15 11.34
C ALA A 72 -5.01 7.85 12.49
N GLU A 73 -5.24 6.78 13.24
CA GLU A 73 -4.37 6.39 14.36
C GLU A 73 -3.01 5.93 13.83
N LEU A 74 -2.97 5.16 12.75
CA LEU A 74 -1.70 4.76 12.14
C LEU A 74 -0.94 5.98 11.60
N SER A 75 -1.64 6.94 11.01
CA SER A 75 -1.02 8.20 10.55
C SER A 75 -0.36 8.95 11.69
N ARG A 76 -1.01 9.00 12.84
CA ARG A 76 -0.45 9.63 14.05
C ARG A 76 0.80 8.90 14.54
N LEU A 77 0.73 7.57 14.67
CA LEU A 77 1.85 6.77 15.18
C LEU A 77 3.02 6.77 14.19
N ALA A 78 2.74 6.54 12.92
CA ALA A 78 3.77 6.52 11.88
C ALA A 78 4.41 7.90 11.70
N GLY A 79 3.61 8.96 11.77
CA GLY A 79 4.10 10.33 11.68
C GLY A 79 5.10 10.65 12.78
N LEU A 80 4.80 10.29 14.03
CA LEU A 80 5.70 10.49 15.16
C LEU A 80 7.00 9.68 14.99
N ALA A 81 6.90 8.42 14.59
CA ALA A 81 8.07 7.57 14.41
C ALA A 81 8.96 8.07 13.26
N LEU A 82 8.35 8.48 12.15
CA LEU A 82 9.08 8.98 10.99
C LEU A 82 9.68 10.36 11.22
N ASP A 83 9.06 11.21 12.05
CA ASP A 83 9.63 12.50 12.44
C ASP A 83 10.93 12.32 13.22
N VAL A 84 11.01 11.32 14.09
CA VAL A 84 12.22 11.00 14.85
C VAL A 84 13.33 10.50 13.93
N GLU A 85 13.01 9.61 13.00
CA GLU A 85 13.99 8.99 12.11
C GLU A 85 14.37 9.87 10.91
N ASP A 86 13.51 10.81 10.54
CA ASP A 86 13.71 11.81 9.48
C ASP A 86 14.29 11.22 8.18
N PRO A 87 13.57 10.32 7.49
CA PRO A 87 14.08 9.66 6.28
C PRO A 87 14.21 10.60 5.07
N PHE A 88 13.62 11.79 5.16
CA PHE A 88 13.70 12.83 4.15
C PHE A 88 14.39 14.05 4.73
N ALA A 89 15.30 14.64 3.98
CA ALA A 89 16.01 15.85 4.41
C ALA A 89 15.19 17.14 4.29
N THR A 90 13.97 17.04 3.76
CA THR A 90 13.07 18.17 3.52
C THR A 90 11.69 17.89 4.08
N ASN A 91 10.83 18.89 4.08
CA ASN A 91 9.42 18.69 4.43
C ASN A 91 8.75 17.67 3.52
N TRP A 92 7.97 16.79 4.09
CA TRP A 92 7.29 15.71 3.37
C TRP A 92 5.88 15.50 3.88
N THR A 93 5.08 14.76 3.13
CA THR A 93 3.70 14.46 3.47
C THR A 93 3.52 12.96 3.62
N LEU A 94 2.79 12.55 4.65
CA LEU A 94 2.40 11.16 4.88
C LEU A 94 0.93 10.98 4.49
N GLU A 95 0.66 9.97 3.67
CA GLU A 95 -0.70 9.55 3.34
C GLU A 95 -0.86 8.08 3.69
N ILE A 96 -1.94 7.74 4.38
CA ILE A 96 -2.29 6.36 4.68
C ILE A 96 -3.67 6.08 4.11
N SER A 97 -3.79 5.00 3.36
CA SER A 97 -5.00 4.65 2.65
C SER A 97 -5.15 3.14 2.52
N SER A 98 -6.38 2.69 2.34
CA SER A 98 -6.66 1.36 1.83
C SER A 98 -6.38 1.32 0.33
N PRO A 99 -5.82 0.21 -0.21
CA PRO A 99 -5.56 0.11 -1.66
C PRO A 99 -6.83 0.09 -2.51
N GLY A 100 -8.00 -0.22 -1.94
CA GLY A 100 -9.26 -0.23 -2.69
C GLY A 100 -9.41 -1.41 -3.63
N LEU A 101 -10.40 -1.34 -4.52
CA LEU A 101 -10.69 -2.39 -5.51
C LEU A 101 -9.70 -2.38 -6.68
N GLN A 102 -9.23 -1.20 -7.07
CA GLN A 102 -8.21 -1.04 -8.11
C GLN A 102 -6.84 -0.81 -7.46
N ARG A 103 -6.41 -1.81 -6.71
CA ARG A 103 -5.19 -1.71 -5.91
C ARG A 103 -3.93 -1.93 -6.74
N PRO A 104 -2.86 -1.19 -6.47
CA PRO A 104 -1.55 -1.53 -6.99
C PRO A 104 -0.99 -2.75 -6.28
N PHE A 105 -0.16 -3.52 -6.99
CA PHE A 105 0.53 -4.67 -6.42
C PHE A 105 2.02 -4.38 -6.32
N PHE A 106 2.61 -4.73 -5.19
CA PHE A 106 4.01 -4.46 -4.89
C PHE A 106 4.85 -5.74 -4.89
N LYS A 107 4.20 -6.89 -4.73
CA LYS A 107 4.86 -8.21 -4.69
C LYS A 107 4.03 -9.22 -5.47
N ILE A 108 4.71 -10.18 -6.09
CA ILE A 108 4.05 -11.24 -6.86
C ILE A 108 3.11 -12.07 -5.99
N ASP A 109 3.48 -12.35 -4.74
CA ASP A 109 2.64 -13.10 -3.81
C ASP A 109 1.27 -12.47 -3.58
N GLN A 110 1.17 -11.15 -3.68
CA GLN A 110 -0.10 -10.44 -3.54
C GLN A 110 -1.09 -10.78 -4.65
N LEU A 111 -0.61 -11.23 -5.80
CA LEU A 111 -1.45 -11.60 -6.94
C LEU A 111 -2.15 -12.94 -6.77
N ARG A 112 -1.69 -13.81 -5.89
CA ARG A 112 -2.20 -15.19 -5.76
C ARG A 112 -3.70 -15.24 -5.45
N ASN A 113 -4.21 -14.27 -4.70
CA ASN A 113 -5.63 -14.19 -4.34
C ASN A 113 -6.50 -13.53 -5.42
N TYR A 114 -5.89 -13.13 -6.54
CA TYR A 114 -6.56 -12.39 -7.60
C TYR A 114 -6.58 -13.14 -8.92
N VAL A 115 -6.27 -14.45 -8.92
CA VAL A 115 -6.41 -15.31 -10.09
C VAL A 115 -7.87 -15.29 -10.55
N GLY A 116 -8.10 -15.11 -11.85
CA GLY A 116 -9.43 -14.94 -12.44
C GLY A 116 -9.91 -13.50 -12.50
N ARG A 117 -9.15 -12.56 -11.94
CA ARG A 117 -9.46 -11.12 -11.95
C ARG A 117 -8.73 -10.41 -13.08
N GLU A 118 -9.33 -9.32 -13.55
CA GLU A 118 -8.69 -8.47 -14.56
C GLU A 118 -7.60 -7.62 -13.96
N LEU A 119 -6.43 -7.61 -14.61
CA LEU A 119 -5.27 -6.83 -14.22
C LEU A 119 -4.84 -5.90 -15.34
N GLU A 120 -4.23 -4.78 -14.93
CA GLU A 120 -3.48 -3.90 -15.82
C GLU A 120 -2.00 -4.01 -15.49
N VAL A 121 -1.17 -4.21 -16.50
CA VAL A 121 0.29 -4.33 -16.35
C VAL A 121 0.96 -3.27 -17.21
N VAL A 122 1.89 -2.52 -16.62
CA VAL A 122 2.72 -1.56 -17.33
C VAL A 122 4.17 -2.04 -17.27
N LEU A 123 4.75 -2.28 -18.44
CA LEU A 123 6.11 -2.76 -18.55
C LEU A 123 7.12 -1.60 -18.47
N ALA A 124 8.30 -1.88 -17.91
CA ALA A 124 9.41 -0.91 -17.88
C ALA A 124 9.93 -0.58 -19.29
N ALA A 125 9.89 -1.57 -20.19
CA ALA A 125 10.29 -1.41 -21.58
C ALA A 125 9.36 -2.23 -22.48
N PRO A 126 9.14 -1.80 -23.76
CA PRO A 126 8.33 -2.58 -24.69
C PRO A 126 8.92 -3.96 -24.97
N LEU A 127 8.05 -4.94 -25.18
CA LEU A 127 8.47 -6.28 -25.64
C LEU A 127 8.87 -6.23 -27.11
N ASP A 128 9.82 -7.08 -27.51
CA ASP A 128 10.24 -7.20 -28.91
C ASP A 128 9.09 -7.59 -29.84
N THR A 129 8.15 -8.40 -29.33
CA THR A 129 6.95 -8.84 -30.08
C THR A 129 5.89 -7.75 -30.19
N TRP A 130 5.95 -6.72 -29.34
CA TRP A 130 4.99 -5.62 -29.30
C TRP A 130 5.70 -4.28 -29.14
N PRO A 131 6.49 -3.88 -30.17
CA PRO A 131 7.23 -2.63 -30.08
C PRO A 131 6.26 -1.44 -29.96
N GLY A 132 6.56 -0.53 -29.05
CA GLY A 132 5.72 0.65 -28.81
C GLY A 132 4.56 0.47 -27.84
N ARG A 133 4.36 -0.73 -27.30
CA ARG A 133 3.28 -1.00 -26.33
C ARG A 133 3.86 -1.48 -25.01
N LYS A 134 3.55 -0.75 -23.94
CA LYS A 134 3.97 -1.08 -22.57
C LYS A 134 2.81 -1.48 -21.67
N LYS A 135 1.59 -1.06 -22.01
CA LYS A 135 0.41 -1.24 -21.19
C LYS A 135 -0.44 -2.38 -21.71
N PHE A 136 -0.74 -3.33 -20.85
CA PHE A 136 -1.55 -4.50 -21.18
C PHE A 136 -2.63 -4.70 -20.13
N SER A 137 -3.80 -5.15 -20.58
CA SER A 137 -4.89 -5.56 -19.68
C SER A 137 -5.27 -6.99 -20.02
N GLY A 138 -5.63 -7.74 -18.98
CA GLY A 138 -6.06 -9.11 -19.16
C GLY A 138 -6.46 -9.76 -17.85
N VAL A 139 -6.92 -10.99 -17.93
CA VAL A 139 -7.31 -11.79 -16.77
C VAL A 139 -6.09 -12.59 -16.30
N LEU A 140 -5.83 -12.51 -14.98
CA LEU A 140 -4.75 -13.28 -14.37
C LEU A 140 -5.12 -14.77 -14.39
N ALA A 141 -4.35 -15.56 -15.12
CA ALA A 141 -4.60 -17.00 -15.26
C ALA A 141 -3.97 -17.81 -14.14
N ALA A 142 -2.72 -17.49 -13.78
CA ALA A 142 -1.98 -18.22 -12.76
C ALA A 142 -0.81 -17.40 -12.25
N VAL A 143 -0.34 -17.73 -11.06
CA VAL A 143 0.90 -17.19 -10.49
C VAL A 143 1.85 -18.36 -10.27
N ALA A 144 2.99 -18.31 -10.93
CA ALA A 144 4.03 -19.33 -10.82
C ALA A 144 5.11 -18.90 -9.83
N ASP A 145 5.69 -19.89 -9.15
CA ASP A 145 6.83 -19.65 -8.24
C ASP A 145 8.12 -19.44 -9.01
#